data_f9b92bc9c6a6b38149e7d1545e6b02fe
#
_entry.id   f9b92bc9c6a6b38149e7d1545e6b02fe
#
_cell.length_a   1.000
_cell.length_b   1.000
_cell.length_c   1.000
_cell.angle_alpha   90.00
_cell.angle_beta   90.00
_cell.angle_gamma   90.00
#
_symmetry.space_group_name_H-M   'P 1'
#
loop_
_entity.id
_entity.type
_entity.pdbx_description
1 polymer ?
#
loop_
_entity_poly.entity_id
_entity_poly.type
_entity_poly.pdbx_seq_one_letter_code
_entity_poly.pdbx_strand_id
1 'polypeptide(L)'
;MASSFQNEPTFIARELQLSVTQVQRTLGLLDAGNTIAFVTRYRKDQTKGLDEEQIRSIKHASERLRGLNARKTTIIKSVKSQGKLTADLATKIEQADSIKQLEDLYLPYKPKKQTLATLARQRGLEPLAQKVLREGCPPGELAERAKVDLDADDSLQTIDEVYSGIGHLIAEVFSEDVELRAALRKHLWKHGMMVVSAATQGMEASPEALTSNSRSHIRSRKKNKNDEAYAGYFDFRESIQKLPPHRVLAINRGEKAKVLRVRFEFDSSSIFESTSRRLISKTHANCEMLDDCLRDAITRLVIPGLEREVRRELTDKAETHAVRVFATNLRHLLLQRPVAGRSVLAIDPGYKLSLIHISEPTRPREI
;
A
#
# COMPACT_ATOMS: atom_id res chain seq x y z
N MET A 1 22.00 -19.29 6.18
CA MET A 1 21.84 -17.85 5.97
C MET A 1 22.80 -17.23 4.94
N ALA A 2 23.88 -17.86 4.55
CA ALA A 2 24.83 -17.32 3.55
C ALA A 2 24.44 -17.58 2.09
N SER A 3 23.46 -18.44 1.82
CA SER A 3 23.12 -18.88 0.45
C SER A 3 22.32 -17.86 -0.38
N SER A 4 21.56 -16.94 0.22
CA SER A 4 20.72 -16.01 -0.54
C SER A 4 21.49 -14.83 -1.14
N PHE A 5 22.62 -14.43 -0.54
CA PHE A 5 23.45 -13.35 -1.07
C PHE A 5 24.32 -13.79 -2.26
N GLN A 6 24.63 -15.06 -2.38
CA GLN A 6 25.45 -15.58 -3.48
C GLN A 6 24.71 -15.56 -4.83
N ASN A 7 23.37 -15.52 -4.82
CA ASN A 7 22.56 -15.49 -6.05
C ASN A 7 22.15 -14.10 -6.49
N GLU A 8 22.40 -13.03 -5.70
CA GLU A 8 22.01 -11.67 -6.05
C GLU A 8 22.53 -11.21 -7.43
N PRO A 9 23.83 -11.33 -7.74
CA PRO A 9 24.34 -10.92 -9.06
C PRO A 9 23.74 -11.71 -10.21
N THR A 10 23.50 -13.01 -10.00
CA THR A 10 22.94 -13.91 -11.04
C THR A 10 21.49 -13.54 -11.33
N PHE A 11 20.69 -13.24 -10.30
CA PHE A 11 19.31 -12.84 -10.47
C PHE A 11 19.20 -11.49 -11.20
N ILE A 12 19.98 -10.48 -10.79
CA ILE A 12 20.02 -9.15 -11.42
C ILE A 12 20.50 -9.26 -12.88
N ALA A 13 21.53 -10.06 -13.13
CA ALA A 13 22.05 -10.29 -14.47
C ALA A 13 20.98 -10.85 -15.42
N ARG A 14 20.21 -11.81 -14.95
CA ARG A 14 19.09 -12.39 -15.73
C ARG A 14 17.97 -11.38 -15.96
N GLU A 15 17.61 -10.60 -14.95
CA GLU A 15 16.54 -9.59 -15.05
C GLU A 15 16.88 -8.46 -16.01
N LEU A 16 18.13 -7.97 -15.96
CA LEU A 16 18.59 -6.84 -16.77
C LEU A 16 19.27 -7.25 -18.08
N GLN A 17 19.35 -8.55 -18.38
CA GLN A 17 20.03 -9.10 -19.57
C GLN A 17 21.51 -8.67 -19.66
N LEU A 18 22.20 -8.63 -18.51
CA LEU A 18 23.61 -8.28 -18.39
C LEU A 18 24.45 -9.51 -18.02
N SER A 19 25.79 -9.43 -18.15
CA SER A 19 26.64 -10.49 -17.67
C SER A 19 26.78 -10.49 -16.15
N VAL A 20 26.83 -11.66 -15.53
CA VAL A 20 26.99 -11.80 -14.08
C VAL A 20 28.25 -11.09 -13.57
N THR A 21 29.33 -11.12 -14.36
CA THR A 21 30.59 -10.46 -14.01
C THR A 21 30.49 -8.95 -14.03
N GLN A 22 29.70 -8.36 -14.94
CA GLN A 22 29.43 -6.92 -14.96
C GLN A 22 28.66 -6.50 -13.72
N VAL A 23 27.57 -7.22 -13.41
CA VAL A 23 26.73 -6.93 -12.24
C VAL A 23 27.55 -7.08 -10.94
N GLN A 24 28.30 -8.18 -10.79
CA GLN A 24 29.10 -8.41 -9.57
C GLN A 24 30.14 -7.30 -9.34
N ARG A 25 30.88 -6.91 -10.36
CA ARG A 25 31.86 -5.82 -10.27
C ARG A 25 31.20 -4.48 -9.95
N THR A 26 30.07 -4.19 -10.60
CA THR A 26 29.32 -2.96 -10.36
C THR A 26 28.80 -2.90 -8.93
N LEU A 27 28.23 -4.00 -8.41
CA LEU A 27 27.78 -4.08 -7.03
C LEU A 27 28.96 -3.89 -6.05
N GLY A 28 30.11 -4.51 -6.30
CA GLY A 28 31.30 -4.31 -5.47
C GLY A 28 31.76 -2.87 -5.43
N LEU A 29 31.70 -2.15 -6.55
CA LEU A 29 32.03 -0.71 -6.60
C LEU A 29 31.02 0.14 -5.85
N LEU A 30 29.71 -0.14 -5.98
CA LEU A 30 28.66 0.59 -5.29
C LEU A 30 28.69 0.32 -3.77
N ASP A 31 28.95 -0.92 -3.36
CA ASP A 31 29.08 -1.33 -1.95
C ASP A 31 30.32 -0.72 -1.28
N ALA A 32 31.36 -0.41 -2.07
CA ALA A 32 32.52 0.38 -1.63
C ALA A 32 32.23 1.89 -1.46
N GLY A 33 30.97 2.31 -1.59
CA GLY A 33 30.53 3.69 -1.37
C GLY A 33 30.69 4.62 -2.58
N ASN A 34 31.05 4.09 -3.75
CA ASN A 34 31.18 4.92 -4.95
C ASN A 34 29.81 5.36 -5.47
N THR A 35 29.72 6.61 -5.95
CA THR A 35 28.52 7.13 -6.61
C THR A 35 28.37 6.58 -8.01
N ILE A 36 27.13 6.52 -8.53
CA ILE A 36 26.85 6.08 -9.92
C ILE A 36 27.67 6.92 -10.91
N ALA A 37 27.67 8.24 -10.76
CA ALA A 37 28.44 9.14 -11.64
C ALA A 37 29.95 8.86 -11.60
N PHE A 38 30.51 8.56 -10.43
CA PHE A 38 31.91 8.19 -10.31
C PHE A 38 32.21 6.87 -11.02
N VAL A 39 31.41 5.85 -10.80
CA VAL A 39 31.57 4.53 -11.45
C VAL A 39 31.49 4.67 -12.97
N THR A 40 30.50 5.41 -13.46
CA THR A 40 30.31 5.62 -14.91
C THR A 40 31.51 6.32 -15.57
N ARG A 41 32.11 7.31 -14.89
CA ARG A 41 33.21 8.09 -15.47
C ARG A 41 34.58 7.45 -15.28
N TYR A 42 34.87 6.93 -14.10
CA TYR A 42 36.23 6.57 -13.68
C TYR A 42 36.45 5.06 -13.56
N ARG A 43 35.40 4.24 -13.66
CA ARG A 43 35.47 2.78 -13.51
C ARG A 43 34.82 2.03 -14.67
N LYS A 44 34.75 2.68 -15.83
CA LYS A 44 34.12 2.12 -17.04
C LYS A 44 34.75 0.80 -17.49
N ASP A 45 36.07 0.67 -17.35
CA ASP A 45 36.78 -0.57 -17.67
C ASP A 45 36.41 -1.73 -16.74
N GLN A 46 36.20 -1.43 -15.42
CA GLN A 46 35.82 -2.45 -14.46
C GLN A 46 34.38 -2.92 -14.66
N THR A 47 33.49 -2.05 -15.10
CA THR A 47 32.08 -2.36 -15.41
C THR A 47 31.92 -2.94 -16.81
N LYS A 48 32.99 -3.04 -17.60
CA LYS A 48 32.97 -3.46 -19.02
C LYS A 48 31.99 -2.59 -19.85
N GLY A 49 32.08 -1.28 -19.69
CA GLY A 49 31.39 -0.33 -20.54
C GLY A 49 29.93 -0.05 -20.20
N LEU A 50 29.43 -0.40 -19.01
CA LEU A 50 28.08 -0.07 -18.60
C LEU A 50 27.86 1.44 -18.58
N ASP A 51 26.68 1.86 -19.04
CA ASP A 51 26.24 3.24 -18.97
C ASP A 51 25.62 3.59 -17.60
N GLU A 52 25.32 4.87 -17.40
CA GLU A 52 24.76 5.35 -16.13
C GLU A 52 23.40 4.74 -15.81
N GLU A 53 22.57 4.51 -16.84
CA GLU A 53 21.23 3.97 -16.67
C GLU A 53 21.26 2.48 -16.30
N GLN A 54 22.18 1.74 -16.90
CA GLN A 54 22.42 0.34 -16.55
C GLN A 54 22.93 0.19 -15.11
N ILE A 55 23.89 1.04 -14.68
CA ILE A 55 24.42 1.04 -13.32
C ILE A 55 23.31 1.42 -12.33
N ARG A 56 22.47 2.40 -12.66
CA ARG A 56 21.31 2.79 -11.85
C ARG A 56 20.30 1.65 -11.72
N SER A 57 20.02 0.95 -12.81
CA SER A 57 19.13 -0.20 -12.83
C SER A 57 19.65 -1.35 -11.96
N ILE A 58 20.95 -1.64 -12.01
CA ILE A 58 21.61 -2.62 -11.12
C ILE A 58 21.43 -2.22 -9.67
N LYS A 59 21.69 -0.95 -9.32
CA LYS A 59 21.52 -0.44 -7.96
C LYS A 59 20.10 -0.62 -7.46
N HIS A 60 19.10 -0.21 -8.24
CA HIS A 60 17.68 -0.36 -7.85
C HIS A 60 17.26 -1.81 -7.71
N ALA A 61 17.70 -2.70 -8.60
CA ALA A 61 17.42 -4.13 -8.49
C ALA A 61 18.05 -4.73 -7.22
N SER A 62 19.28 -4.35 -6.89
CA SER A 62 19.98 -4.76 -5.68
C SER A 62 19.27 -4.27 -4.41
N GLU A 63 18.93 -2.99 -4.34
CA GLU A 63 18.21 -2.40 -3.20
C GLU A 63 16.85 -3.11 -2.98
N ARG A 64 16.12 -3.40 -4.06
CA ARG A 64 14.85 -4.13 -4.00
C ARG A 64 15.03 -5.55 -3.46
N LEU A 65 16.01 -6.31 -3.97
CA LEU A 65 16.27 -7.68 -3.52
C LEU A 65 16.77 -7.72 -2.08
N ARG A 66 17.69 -6.84 -1.71
CA ARG A 66 18.19 -6.72 -0.33
C ARG A 66 17.07 -6.34 0.63
N GLY A 67 16.19 -5.41 0.23
CA GLY A 67 15.01 -5.04 1.00
C GLY A 67 14.05 -6.21 1.20
N LEU A 68 13.77 -6.99 0.14
CA LEU A 68 12.94 -8.19 0.23
C LEU A 68 13.56 -9.24 1.17
N ASN A 69 14.85 -9.54 1.04
CA ASN A 69 15.54 -10.50 1.88
C ASN A 69 15.64 -10.06 3.35
N ALA A 70 15.91 -8.79 3.61
CA ALA A 70 15.89 -8.24 4.95
C ALA A 70 14.50 -8.39 5.59
N ARG A 71 13.45 -8.15 4.80
CA ARG A 71 12.08 -8.31 5.27
C ARG A 71 11.73 -9.76 5.55
N LYS A 72 12.12 -10.72 4.66
CA LYS A 72 11.98 -12.16 4.89
C LYS A 72 12.61 -12.56 6.23
N THR A 73 13.83 -12.14 6.46
CA THR A 73 14.57 -12.43 7.70
C THR A 73 13.85 -11.88 8.94
N THR A 74 13.34 -10.66 8.85
CA THR A 74 12.60 -10.00 9.95
C THR A 74 11.32 -10.77 10.27
N ILE A 75 10.58 -11.18 9.25
CA ILE A 75 9.33 -11.94 9.42
C ILE A 75 9.60 -13.33 10.00
N ILE A 76 10.58 -14.05 9.48
CA ILE A 76 10.96 -15.37 10.02
C ILE A 76 11.34 -15.26 11.50
N LYS A 77 12.13 -14.25 11.87
CA LYS A 77 12.48 -14.00 13.28
C LYS A 77 11.25 -13.74 14.14
N SER A 78 10.34 -12.89 13.66
CA SER A 78 9.12 -12.53 14.38
C SER A 78 8.16 -13.72 14.57
N VAL A 79 7.95 -14.52 13.51
CA VAL A 79 7.07 -15.70 13.58
C VAL A 79 7.71 -16.81 14.44
N LYS A 80 9.04 -16.97 14.36
CA LYS A 80 9.79 -17.91 15.19
C LYS A 80 9.71 -17.54 16.68
N SER A 81 9.81 -16.27 17.04
CA SER A 81 9.68 -15.81 18.43
C SER A 81 8.29 -16.06 19.01
N GLN A 82 7.27 -16.17 18.16
CA GLN A 82 5.90 -16.52 18.55
C GLN A 82 5.66 -18.05 18.62
N GLY A 83 6.65 -18.87 18.28
CA GLY A 83 6.52 -20.35 18.27
C GLY A 83 5.62 -20.88 17.16
N LYS A 84 5.25 -20.06 16.16
CA LYS A 84 4.27 -20.38 15.09
C LYS A 84 4.91 -20.69 13.72
N LEU A 85 6.24 -20.80 13.66
CA LEU A 85 6.94 -21.06 12.40
C LEU A 85 6.86 -22.55 12.04
N THR A 86 6.06 -22.87 11.00
CA THR A 86 6.01 -24.22 10.40
C THR A 86 6.98 -24.31 9.21
N ALA A 87 7.40 -25.53 8.84
CA ALA A 87 8.27 -25.74 7.67
C ALA A 87 7.63 -25.27 6.36
N ASP A 88 6.32 -25.49 6.19
CA ASP A 88 5.56 -25.02 5.02
C ASP A 88 5.54 -23.50 4.93
N LEU A 89 5.29 -22.81 6.05
CA LEU A 89 5.32 -21.35 6.09
C LEU A 89 6.70 -20.78 5.78
N ALA A 90 7.75 -21.39 6.33
CA ALA A 90 9.12 -20.97 6.04
C ALA A 90 9.42 -21.07 4.54
N THR A 91 9.05 -22.19 3.90
CA THR A 91 9.20 -22.39 2.46
C THR A 91 8.41 -21.33 1.65
N LYS A 92 7.15 -21.06 2.01
CA LYS A 92 6.33 -20.02 1.35
C LYS A 92 6.95 -18.63 1.49
N ILE A 93 7.52 -18.30 2.66
CA ILE A 93 8.20 -17.01 2.89
C ILE A 93 9.47 -16.93 2.03
N GLU A 94 10.25 -18.00 1.95
CA GLU A 94 11.46 -18.03 1.12
C GLU A 94 11.15 -17.92 -0.38
N GLN A 95 10.07 -18.52 -0.85
CA GLN A 95 9.63 -18.48 -2.25
C GLN A 95 8.93 -17.18 -2.63
N ALA A 96 8.57 -16.32 -1.67
CA ALA A 96 7.89 -15.07 -1.98
C ALA A 96 8.76 -14.14 -2.83
N ASP A 97 8.23 -13.71 -3.98
CA ASP A 97 8.92 -12.87 -4.97
C ASP A 97 8.65 -11.37 -4.78
N SER A 98 7.70 -11.01 -3.95
CA SER A 98 7.32 -9.63 -3.72
C SER A 98 7.06 -9.32 -2.24
N ILE A 99 7.31 -8.07 -1.86
CA ILE A 99 7.00 -7.57 -0.51
C ILE A 99 5.49 -7.71 -0.20
N LYS A 100 4.62 -7.55 -1.21
CA LYS A 100 3.17 -7.68 -1.04
C LYS A 100 2.75 -9.09 -0.63
N GLN A 101 3.24 -10.09 -1.37
CA GLN A 101 3.00 -11.50 -1.05
C GLN A 101 3.55 -11.85 0.33
N LEU A 102 4.72 -11.32 0.66
CA LEU A 102 5.36 -11.53 1.96
C LEU A 102 4.56 -10.92 3.12
N GLU A 103 4.02 -9.71 2.93
CA GLU A 103 3.15 -9.07 3.94
C GLU A 103 1.81 -9.80 4.09
N ASP A 104 1.23 -10.32 3.00
CA ASP A 104 0.01 -11.13 3.08
C ASP A 104 0.26 -12.44 3.87
N LEU A 105 1.39 -13.12 3.66
CA LEU A 105 1.79 -14.29 4.45
C LEU A 105 2.05 -13.98 5.93
N TYR A 106 2.52 -12.77 6.23
CA TYR A 106 2.80 -12.32 7.59
C TYR A 106 1.57 -11.82 8.34
N LEU A 107 0.50 -11.44 7.63
CA LEU A 107 -0.67 -10.78 8.21
C LEU A 107 -1.27 -11.53 9.42
N PRO A 108 -1.44 -12.88 9.40
CA PRO A 108 -1.98 -13.64 10.53
C PRO A 108 -1.10 -13.57 11.79
N TYR A 109 0.20 -13.31 11.61
CA TYR A 109 1.21 -13.32 12.69
C TYR A 109 1.57 -11.92 13.18
N LYS A 110 1.09 -10.90 12.48
CA LYS A 110 1.38 -9.52 12.83
C LYS A 110 0.68 -9.14 14.14
N PRO A 111 1.39 -8.53 15.11
CA PRO A 111 0.74 -8.02 16.31
C PRO A 111 -0.40 -7.07 15.96
N LYS A 112 -1.61 -7.39 16.41
CA LYS A 112 -2.83 -6.64 16.11
C LYS A 112 -3.09 -5.62 17.20
N LYS A 113 -3.61 -4.46 16.81
CA LYS A 113 -4.22 -3.50 17.78
C LYS A 113 -5.53 -4.09 18.30
N GLN A 114 -6.10 -3.50 19.33
CA GLN A 114 -7.45 -3.88 19.79
C GLN A 114 -8.44 -3.77 18.62
N THR A 115 -9.02 -4.92 18.25
CA THR A 115 -10.05 -5.06 17.21
C THR A 115 -11.26 -5.73 17.85
N LEU A 116 -12.42 -5.68 17.18
CA LEU A 116 -13.61 -6.41 17.63
C LEU A 116 -13.33 -7.91 17.78
N ALA A 117 -12.55 -8.50 16.88
CA ALA A 117 -12.13 -9.89 17.00
C ALA A 117 -11.19 -10.13 18.20
N THR A 118 -10.31 -9.18 18.53
CA THR A 118 -9.46 -9.27 19.74
C THR A 118 -10.29 -9.25 21.00
N LEU A 119 -11.32 -8.39 21.06
CA LEU A 119 -12.26 -8.34 22.18
C LEU A 119 -13.05 -9.66 22.30
N ALA A 120 -13.55 -10.19 21.19
CA ALA A 120 -14.25 -11.47 21.18
C ALA A 120 -13.33 -12.63 21.64
N ARG A 121 -12.04 -12.59 21.28
CA ARG A 121 -11.03 -13.56 21.74
C ARG A 121 -10.77 -13.46 23.25
N GLN A 122 -10.70 -12.24 23.78
CA GLN A 122 -10.55 -12.01 25.22
C GLN A 122 -11.76 -12.51 26.01
N ARG A 123 -12.96 -12.48 25.41
CA ARG A 123 -14.21 -13.03 25.96
C ARG A 123 -14.33 -14.55 25.80
N GLY A 124 -13.29 -15.24 25.33
CA GLY A 124 -13.28 -16.70 25.24
C GLY A 124 -14.04 -17.31 24.07
N LEU A 125 -14.55 -16.51 23.12
CA LEU A 125 -15.39 -16.99 22.00
C LEU A 125 -14.61 -17.72 20.88
N GLU A 126 -13.27 -17.76 20.95
CA GLU A 126 -12.44 -18.36 19.90
C GLU A 126 -12.69 -19.87 19.69
N PRO A 127 -12.83 -20.73 20.73
CA PRO A 127 -13.10 -22.15 20.55
C PRO A 127 -14.44 -22.39 19.82
N LEU A 128 -15.45 -21.58 20.14
CA LEU A 128 -16.77 -21.68 19.50
C LEU A 128 -16.71 -21.25 18.02
N ALA A 129 -16.01 -20.16 17.73
CA ALA A 129 -15.76 -19.72 16.36
C ALA A 129 -15.01 -20.77 15.53
N GLN A 130 -14.01 -21.44 16.11
CA GLN A 130 -13.28 -22.52 15.44
C GLN A 130 -14.16 -23.74 15.19
N LYS A 131 -15.04 -24.09 16.13
CA LYS A 131 -15.99 -25.19 15.94
C LYS A 131 -16.97 -24.88 14.81
N VAL A 132 -17.55 -23.68 14.80
CA VAL A 132 -18.44 -23.22 13.71
C VAL A 132 -17.72 -23.29 12.36
N LEU A 133 -16.47 -22.89 12.29
CA LEU A 133 -15.73 -22.85 11.04
C LEU A 133 -15.35 -24.23 10.49
N ARG A 134 -14.99 -25.19 11.36
CA ARG A 134 -14.44 -26.49 10.94
C ARG A 134 -15.47 -27.60 10.84
N GLU A 135 -16.33 -27.73 11.85
CA GLU A 135 -17.20 -28.88 12.01
C GLU A 135 -18.66 -28.58 11.61
N GLY A 136 -19.01 -27.30 11.60
CA GLY A 136 -20.40 -26.85 11.58
C GLY A 136 -21.05 -27.10 12.92
N CYS A 137 -21.73 -26.11 13.44
CA CYS A 137 -22.52 -26.22 14.66
C CYS A 137 -23.97 -25.95 14.30
N PRO A 138 -24.88 -26.95 14.43
CA PRO A 138 -26.31 -26.70 14.16
C PRO A 138 -26.80 -25.47 14.91
N PRO A 139 -27.65 -24.64 14.33
CA PRO A 139 -28.11 -23.39 14.95
C PRO A 139 -28.65 -23.55 16.38
N GLY A 140 -29.32 -24.67 16.67
CA GLY A 140 -29.82 -24.99 18.01
C GLY A 140 -28.69 -25.23 19.04
N GLU A 141 -27.68 -26.02 18.68
CA GLU A 141 -26.51 -26.28 19.53
C GLU A 141 -25.67 -25.01 19.75
N LEU A 142 -25.55 -24.19 18.68
CA LEU A 142 -24.87 -22.90 18.77
C LEU A 142 -25.57 -21.96 19.74
N ALA A 143 -26.90 -21.90 19.71
CA ALA A 143 -27.69 -21.07 20.64
C ALA A 143 -27.58 -21.54 22.09
N GLU A 144 -27.57 -22.88 22.34
CA GLU A 144 -27.36 -23.42 23.68
C GLU A 144 -25.98 -23.11 24.23
N ARG A 145 -24.93 -23.27 23.43
CA ARG A 145 -23.56 -22.92 23.83
C ARG A 145 -23.39 -21.43 24.06
N ALA A 146 -23.99 -20.60 23.21
CA ALA A 146 -24.00 -19.16 23.41
C ALA A 146 -24.64 -18.75 24.75
N LYS A 147 -25.65 -19.46 25.23
CA LYS A 147 -26.21 -19.25 26.55
C LYS A 147 -25.24 -19.62 27.68
N VAL A 148 -24.50 -20.72 27.51
CA VAL A 148 -23.50 -21.15 28.52
C VAL A 148 -22.35 -20.12 28.58
N ASP A 149 -21.92 -19.57 27.45
CA ASP A 149 -20.88 -18.55 27.42
C ASP A 149 -21.38 -17.22 28.01
N LEU A 150 -22.67 -16.89 27.87
CA LEU A 150 -23.30 -15.74 28.52
C LEU A 150 -23.32 -15.88 30.06
N ASP A 151 -23.60 -17.08 30.56
CA ASP A 151 -23.64 -17.35 32.01
C ASP A 151 -22.22 -17.34 32.63
N ALA A 152 -21.18 -17.55 31.78
CA ALA A 152 -19.79 -17.60 32.22
C ALA A 152 -19.06 -16.24 32.20
N ASP A 153 -19.56 -15.25 31.46
CA ASP A 153 -18.93 -13.94 31.28
C ASP A 153 -19.96 -12.80 31.45
N ASP A 154 -19.90 -12.11 32.59
CA ASP A 154 -20.73 -10.94 32.92
C ASP A 154 -20.62 -9.78 31.91
N SER A 155 -19.63 -9.81 31.03
CA SER A 155 -19.42 -8.79 30.00
C SER A 155 -20.29 -8.99 28.74
N LEU A 156 -20.90 -10.17 28.56
CA LEU A 156 -21.81 -10.50 27.48
C LEU A 156 -23.26 -10.41 27.99
N GLN A 157 -24.08 -9.55 27.38
CA GLN A 157 -25.45 -9.30 27.83
C GLN A 157 -26.50 -9.99 26.97
N THR A 158 -26.18 -10.29 25.71
CA THR A 158 -27.13 -10.86 24.75
C THR A 158 -26.51 -11.96 23.87
N ILE A 159 -27.35 -12.87 23.40
CA ILE A 159 -26.97 -13.92 22.45
C ILE A 159 -26.46 -13.30 21.15
N ASP A 160 -27.03 -12.17 20.73
CA ASP A 160 -26.62 -11.45 19.51
C ASP A 160 -25.19 -10.92 19.62
N GLU A 161 -24.72 -10.53 20.82
CA GLU A 161 -23.33 -10.16 21.05
C GLU A 161 -22.37 -11.34 20.89
N VAL A 162 -22.77 -12.54 21.32
CA VAL A 162 -21.99 -13.77 21.11
C VAL A 162 -21.89 -14.09 19.63
N TYR A 163 -23.01 -14.08 18.89
CA TYR A 163 -23.02 -14.30 17.44
C TYR A 163 -22.18 -13.26 16.69
N SER A 164 -22.31 -12.00 17.07
CA SER A 164 -21.50 -10.92 16.50
C SER A 164 -20.02 -11.11 16.78
N GLY A 165 -19.65 -11.51 18.00
CA GLY A 165 -18.27 -11.81 18.38
C GLY A 165 -17.68 -12.97 17.58
N ILE A 166 -18.44 -14.07 17.43
CA ILE A 166 -18.07 -15.21 16.60
C ILE A 166 -17.88 -14.77 15.13
N GLY A 167 -18.83 -13.98 14.61
CA GLY A 167 -18.77 -13.43 13.26
C GLY A 167 -17.51 -12.59 13.02
N HIS A 168 -17.12 -11.75 13.98
CA HIS A 168 -15.89 -10.96 13.88
C HIS A 168 -14.62 -11.81 13.88
N LEU A 169 -14.58 -12.90 14.65
CA LEU A 169 -13.47 -13.85 14.64
C LEU A 169 -13.34 -14.58 13.30
N ILE A 170 -14.45 -15.07 12.76
CA ILE A 170 -14.51 -15.76 11.47
C ILE A 170 -14.15 -14.81 10.32
N ALA A 171 -14.68 -13.59 10.34
CA ALA A 171 -14.36 -12.57 9.35
C ALA A 171 -12.86 -12.20 9.37
N GLU A 172 -12.24 -12.17 10.55
CA GLU A 172 -10.79 -11.98 10.67
C GLU A 172 -10.03 -13.12 9.98
N VAL A 173 -10.39 -14.39 10.22
CA VAL A 173 -9.77 -15.56 9.56
C VAL A 173 -9.91 -15.46 8.04
N PHE A 174 -11.09 -15.17 7.51
CA PHE A 174 -11.27 -14.99 6.07
C PHE A 174 -10.46 -13.82 5.50
N SER A 175 -10.34 -12.73 6.24
CA SER A 175 -9.56 -11.56 5.81
C SER A 175 -8.06 -11.82 5.69
N GLU A 176 -7.56 -12.88 6.31
CA GLU A 176 -6.16 -13.31 6.27
C GLU A 176 -5.87 -14.31 5.15
N ASP A 177 -6.90 -14.75 4.41
CA ASP A 177 -6.71 -15.65 3.27
C ASP A 177 -5.90 -14.96 2.15
N VAL A 178 -4.75 -15.55 1.83
CA VAL A 178 -3.78 -14.98 0.88
C VAL A 178 -4.34 -14.96 -0.54
N GLU A 179 -5.09 -16.02 -0.92
CA GLU A 179 -5.64 -16.13 -2.27
C GLU A 179 -6.77 -15.12 -2.49
N LEU A 180 -7.65 -14.95 -1.50
CA LEU A 180 -8.70 -13.93 -1.52
C LEU A 180 -8.10 -12.53 -1.70
N ARG A 181 -7.09 -12.19 -0.92
CA ARG A 181 -6.41 -10.89 -1.01
C ARG A 181 -5.76 -10.68 -2.37
N ALA A 182 -5.06 -11.70 -2.88
CA ALA A 182 -4.42 -11.64 -4.20
C ALA A 182 -5.46 -11.48 -5.33
N ALA A 183 -6.58 -12.22 -5.27
CA ALA A 183 -7.65 -12.13 -6.24
C ALA A 183 -8.33 -10.75 -6.23
N LEU A 184 -8.70 -10.24 -5.05
CA LEU A 184 -9.30 -8.91 -4.90
C LEU A 184 -8.33 -7.80 -5.35
N ARG A 185 -7.05 -7.89 -5.01
CA ARG A 185 -6.01 -6.93 -5.45
C ARG A 185 -5.93 -6.91 -6.98
N LYS A 186 -5.81 -8.08 -7.61
CA LYS A 186 -5.76 -8.19 -9.07
C LYS A 186 -7.02 -7.64 -9.74
N HIS A 187 -8.18 -7.93 -9.17
CA HIS A 187 -9.46 -7.46 -9.67
C HIS A 187 -9.61 -5.94 -9.55
N LEU A 188 -9.29 -5.38 -8.38
CA LEU A 188 -9.29 -3.93 -8.13
C LEU A 188 -8.35 -3.19 -9.10
N TRP A 189 -7.16 -3.70 -9.35
CA TRP A 189 -6.24 -3.12 -10.34
C TRP A 189 -6.80 -3.17 -11.77
N LYS A 190 -7.48 -4.25 -12.13
CA LYS A 190 -7.97 -4.45 -13.50
C LYS A 190 -9.28 -3.71 -13.79
N HIS A 191 -10.20 -3.68 -12.83
CA HIS A 191 -11.56 -3.19 -13.02
C HIS A 191 -11.93 -2.00 -12.12
N GLY A 192 -11.06 -1.63 -11.19
CA GLY A 192 -11.33 -0.56 -10.25
C GLY A 192 -11.41 0.81 -10.93
N MET A 193 -12.34 1.61 -10.45
CA MET A 193 -12.54 3.00 -10.81
C MET A 193 -12.18 3.89 -9.64
N MET A 194 -11.37 4.93 -9.86
CA MET A 194 -11.19 6.00 -8.88
C MET A 194 -12.32 7.00 -9.05
N VAL A 195 -13.05 7.24 -7.99
CA VAL A 195 -14.15 8.20 -7.92
C VAL A 195 -13.75 9.30 -6.95
N VAL A 196 -13.84 10.54 -7.42
CA VAL A 196 -13.48 11.71 -6.64
C VAL A 196 -14.71 12.63 -6.57
N SER A 197 -15.04 13.06 -5.38
CA SER A 197 -16.15 13.98 -5.10
C SER A 197 -15.67 15.17 -4.28
N ALA A 198 -16.44 16.25 -4.27
CA ALA A 198 -16.20 17.36 -3.37
C ALA A 198 -16.33 16.87 -1.91
N ALA A 199 -15.40 17.26 -1.05
CA ALA A 199 -15.50 17.02 0.38
C ALA A 199 -16.56 17.95 0.97
N THR A 200 -17.82 17.54 0.96
CA THR A 200 -18.88 18.16 1.73
C THR A 200 -18.57 17.96 3.20
N GLN A 201 -18.31 19.04 3.93
CA GLN A 201 -18.12 18.95 5.37
C GLN A 201 -19.45 18.50 6.01
N GLY A 202 -19.43 17.29 6.58
CA GLY A 202 -20.29 16.86 7.66
C GLY A 202 -21.79 17.19 7.52
N MET A 203 -22.52 16.38 6.77
CA MET A 203 -23.87 15.98 7.15
C MET A 203 -23.99 14.50 6.75
N GLU A 204 -23.63 13.62 7.67
CA GLU A 204 -24.29 12.32 7.72
C GLU A 204 -25.74 12.64 8.11
N ALA A 205 -26.60 12.73 7.11
CA ALA A 205 -28.02 12.75 7.34
C ALA A 205 -28.42 11.35 7.83
N SER A 206 -28.53 11.18 9.13
CA SER A 206 -29.35 10.12 9.68
C SER A 206 -30.77 10.29 9.13
N PRO A 207 -31.44 9.20 8.71
CA PRO A 207 -32.79 9.29 8.13
C PRO A 207 -33.87 9.84 9.08
N GLU A 208 -33.55 10.10 10.34
CA GLU A 208 -34.52 10.50 11.39
C GLU A 208 -34.66 12.00 11.64
N ALA A 209 -33.96 12.88 10.88
CA ALA A 209 -34.03 14.34 11.12
C ALA A 209 -34.93 15.10 10.14
N LEU A 210 -36.00 14.49 9.64
CA LEU A 210 -36.96 15.14 8.71
C LEU A 210 -38.14 15.84 9.40
N THR A 211 -38.08 16.11 10.69
CA THR A 211 -39.11 16.89 11.39
C THR A 211 -38.50 17.86 12.40
N SER A 212 -38.03 19.02 11.91
CA SER A 212 -38.18 20.27 12.63
C SER A 212 -37.68 21.47 11.81
N ASN A 213 -38.55 22.46 11.64
CA ASN A 213 -38.27 23.78 11.09
C ASN A 213 -37.04 24.43 11.77
N SER A 214 -35.94 24.55 11.05
CA SER A 214 -34.87 25.47 11.39
C SER A 214 -34.24 25.98 10.09
N ARG A 215 -34.93 26.92 9.46
CA ARG A 215 -34.35 27.86 8.48
C ARG A 215 -33.40 28.78 9.24
N SER A 216 -32.16 28.43 9.43
CA SER A 216 -31.07 29.40 9.64
C SER A 216 -29.76 28.65 9.83
N HIS A 217 -28.83 28.98 9.01
CA HIS A 217 -27.38 28.72 8.96
C HIS A 217 -26.87 27.81 7.86
N ILE A 218 -27.35 28.02 6.64
CA ILE A 218 -26.46 27.85 5.48
C ILE A 218 -25.47 29.04 5.56
N ARG A 219 -24.44 28.87 6.38
CA ARG A 219 -23.24 29.72 6.27
C ARG A 219 -22.67 29.45 4.89
N SER A 220 -22.94 30.38 3.95
CA SER A 220 -22.28 30.45 2.65
C SER A 220 -20.77 30.43 2.91
N ARG A 221 -20.16 29.27 2.74
CA ARG A 221 -18.70 29.11 2.76
C ARG A 221 -18.18 30.10 1.71
N LYS A 222 -17.39 31.08 2.13
CA LYS A 222 -16.60 31.89 1.20
C LYS A 222 -15.89 30.91 0.29
N LYS A 223 -16.26 30.90 -1.01
CA LYS A 223 -15.65 30.10 -2.06
C LYS A 223 -14.16 30.40 -2.02
N ASN A 224 -13.36 29.50 -1.42
CA ASN A 224 -11.93 29.69 -1.38
C ASN A 224 -11.41 29.56 -2.80
N LYS A 225 -10.47 30.41 -3.22
CA LYS A 225 -9.76 30.28 -4.50
C LYS A 225 -9.23 28.87 -4.74
N ASN A 226 -8.98 28.11 -3.67
CA ASN A 226 -8.57 26.70 -3.73
C ASN A 226 -9.68 25.77 -4.24
N ASP A 227 -10.97 26.05 -3.99
CA ASP A 227 -12.07 25.20 -4.43
C ASP A 227 -12.23 25.25 -5.96
N GLU A 228 -11.97 26.40 -6.57
CA GLU A 228 -12.01 26.58 -8.03
C GLU A 228 -10.90 25.79 -8.74
N ALA A 229 -9.72 25.70 -8.14
CA ALA A 229 -8.61 24.95 -8.71
C ALA A 229 -8.88 23.43 -8.81
N TYR A 230 -9.80 22.91 -8.00
CA TYR A 230 -10.17 21.50 -7.98
C TYR A 230 -11.56 21.21 -8.55
N ALA A 231 -12.26 22.21 -9.09
CA ALA A 231 -13.62 22.06 -9.61
C ALA A 231 -13.75 20.97 -10.67
N GLY A 232 -12.72 20.80 -11.52
CA GLY A 232 -12.68 19.73 -12.53
C GLY A 232 -12.58 18.30 -11.97
N TYR A 233 -12.45 18.15 -10.65
CA TYR A 233 -12.38 16.84 -9.98
C TYR A 233 -13.59 16.56 -9.08
N PHE A 234 -14.61 17.43 -9.02
CA PHE A 234 -15.75 17.25 -8.12
C PHE A 234 -16.69 16.10 -8.53
N ASP A 235 -16.65 15.69 -9.77
CA ASP A 235 -17.38 14.53 -10.29
C ASP A 235 -16.47 13.74 -11.24
N PHE A 236 -15.31 13.35 -10.72
CA PHE A 236 -14.29 12.70 -11.54
C PHE A 236 -14.35 11.19 -11.33
N ARG A 237 -14.40 10.45 -12.45
CA ARG A 237 -14.42 9.01 -12.47
C ARG A 237 -13.51 8.47 -13.57
N GLU A 238 -12.49 7.69 -13.20
CA GLU A 238 -11.56 7.11 -14.16
C GLU A 238 -11.02 5.78 -13.69
N SER A 239 -10.71 4.89 -14.66
CA SER A 239 -10.09 3.59 -14.36
C SER A 239 -8.70 3.78 -13.76
N ILE A 240 -8.40 3.00 -12.71
CA ILE A 240 -7.10 3.00 -12.02
C ILE A 240 -5.94 2.79 -13.00
N GLN A 241 -6.12 1.91 -13.99
CA GLN A 241 -5.07 1.61 -14.98
C GLN A 241 -4.74 2.78 -15.92
N LYS A 242 -5.73 3.60 -16.23
CA LYS A 242 -5.60 4.70 -17.21
C LYS A 242 -5.29 6.04 -16.57
N LEU A 243 -5.26 6.10 -15.24
CA LEU A 243 -5.12 7.34 -14.48
C LEU A 243 -3.73 7.98 -14.68
N PRO A 244 -3.64 9.19 -15.27
CA PRO A 244 -2.37 9.84 -15.53
C PRO A 244 -1.69 10.30 -14.22
N PRO A 245 -0.35 10.24 -14.14
CA PRO A 245 0.41 10.62 -12.94
C PRO A 245 0.09 12.03 -12.42
N HIS A 246 -0.04 13.02 -13.30
CA HIS A 246 -0.33 14.40 -12.91
C HIS A 246 -1.71 14.55 -12.24
N ARG A 247 -2.72 13.76 -12.66
CA ARG A 247 -4.04 13.74 -12.01
C ARG A 247 -3.98 13.13 -10.62
N VAL A 248 -3.24 12.02 -10.45
CA VAL A 248 -3.02 11.41 -9.13
C VAL A 248 -2.46 12.45 -8.16
N LEU A 249 -1.42 13.19 -8.57
CA LEU A 249 -0.80 14.21 -7.71
C LEU A 249 -1.72 15.41 -7.44
N ALA A 250 -2.54 15.81 -8.42
CA ALA A 250 -3.53 16.87 -8.24
C ALA A 250 -4.62 16.47 -7.25
N ILE A 251 -5.15 15.23 -7.40
CA ILE A 251 -6.17 14.66 -6.49
C ILE A 251 -5.60 14.53 -5.07
N ASN A 252 -4.36 14.04 -4.91
CA ASN A 252 -3.70 13.95 -3.60
C ASN A 252 -3.58 15.31 -2.91
N ARG A 253 -3.25 16.37 -3.67
CA ARG A 253 -3.21 17.74 -3.13
C ARG A 253 -4.58 18.25 -2.71
N GLY A 254 -5.63 17.99 -3.52
CA GLY A 254 -7.00 18.35 -3.20
C GLY A 254 -7.55 17.64 -1.96
N GLU A 255 -7.20 16.36 -1.80
CA GLU A 255 -7.55 15.58 -0.61
C GLU A 255 -6.82 16.08 0.64
N LYS A 256 -5.51 16.36 0.54
CA LYS A 256 -4.72 16.98 1.62
C LYS A 256 -5.27 18.37 2.01
N ALA A 257 -5.76 19.12 1.04
CA ALA A 257 -6.43 20.40 1.26
C ALA A 257 -7.86 20.25 1.81
N LYS A 258 -8.37 19.01 1.98
CA LYS A 258 -9.73 18.68 2.43
C LYS A 258 -10.83 19.25 1.51
N VAL A 259 -10.53 19.44 0.23
CA VAL A 259 -11.46 19.89 -0.82
C VAL A 259 -12.05 18.69 -1.54
N LEU A 260 -11.28 17.61 -1.70
CA LEU A 260 -11.68 16.40 -2.40
C LEU A 260 -11.78 15.21 -1.44
N ARG A 261 -12.70 14.29 -1.76
CA ARG A 261 -12.83 12.97 -1.16
C ARG A 261 -12.66 11.92 -2.25
N VAL A 262 -11.82 10.92 -2.00
CA VAL A 262 -11.49 9.85 -2.95
C VAL A 262 -12.05 8.54 -2.46
N ARG A 263 -12.66 7.78 -3.36
CA ARG A 263 -13.13 6.41 -3.14
C ARG A 263 -12.75 5.54 -4.34
N PHE A 264 -12.71 4.25 -4.12
CA PHE A 264 -12.59 3.29 -5.20
C PHE A 264 -13.89 2.49 -5.33
N GLU A 265 -14.33 2.31 -6.56
CA GLU A 265 -15.50 1.50 -6.87
C GLU A 265 -15.08 0.33 -7.75
N PHE A 266 -15.48 -0.86 -7.40
CA PHE A 266 -15.33 -2.06 -8.20
C PHE A 266 -16.33 -3.12 -7.73
N ASP A 267 -16.70 -4.02 -8.63
CA ASP A 267 -17.57 -5.13 -8.30
C ASP A 267 -16.74 -6.30 -7.74
N SER A 268 -17.02 -6.68 -6.52
CA SER A 268 -16.38 -7.82 -5.84
C SER A 268 -17.21 -9.11 -5.88
N SER A 269 -18.39 -9.10 -6.51
CA SER A 269 -19.36 -10.21 -6.47
C SER A 269 -18.77 -11.51 -7.03
N SER A 270 -18.08 -11.45 -8.16
CA SER A 270 -17.46 -12.63 -8.78
C SER A 270 -16.34 -13.24 -7.91
N ILE A 271 -15.60 -12.39 -7.19
CA ILE A 271 -14.54 -12.83 -6.26
C ILE A 271 -15.19 -13.43 -5.01
N PHE A 272 -16.25 -12.81 -4.49
CA PHE A 272 -17.02 -13.35 -3.39
C PHE A 272 -17.53 -14.75 -3.71
N GLU A 273 -18.23 -14.95 -4.82
CA GLU A 273 -18.76 -16.25 -5.22
C GLU A 273 -17.68 -17.32 -5.40
N SER A 274 -16.56 -16.98 -6.04
CA SER A 274 -15.46 -17.94 -6.23
C SER A 274 -14.81 -18.32 -4.91
N THR A 275 -14.68 -17.38 -3.99
CA THR A 275 -14.08 -17.60 -2.66
C THR A 275 -15.03 -18.36 -1.76
N SER A 276 -16.32 -18.02 -1.74
CA SER A 276 -17.35 -18.76 -1.00
C SER A 276 -17.35 -20.24 -1.41
N ARG A 277 -17.38 -20.54 -2.71
CA ARG A 277 -17.30 -21.94 -3.20
C ARG A 277 -16.03 -22.68 -2.79
N ARG A 278 -14.90 -21.96 -2.61
CA ARG A 278 -13.63 -22.56 -2.21
C ARG A 278 -13.55 -22.80 -0.70
N LEU A 279 -14.02 -21.86 0.10
CA LEU A 279 -13.84 -21.86 1.56
C LEU A 279 -15.03 -22.45 2.30
N ILE A 280 -16.24 -22.37 1.73
CA ILE A 280 -17.49 -22.74 2.39
C ILE A 280 -18.14 -23.89 1.61
N SER A 281 -18.29 -25.04 2.27
CA SER A 281 -19.04 -26.14 1.70
C SER A 281 -20.54 -25.81 1.69
N LYS A 282 -21.24 -26.09 0.59
CA LYS A 282 -22.70 -25.94 0.50
C LYS A 282 -23.48 -26.80 1.48
N THR A 283 -22.86 -27.88 1.97
CA THR A 283 -23.44 -28.77 2.97
C THR A 283 -23.14 -28.37 4.41
N HIS A 284 -22.42 -27.25 4.59
CA HIS A 284 -22.05 -26.77 5.90
C HIS A 284 -23.26 -26.24 6.67
N ALA A 285 -23.44 -26.68 7.92
CA ALA A 285 -24.62 -26.34 8.73
C ALA A 285 -24.82 -24.81 8.92
N ASN A 286 -23.74 -24.04 8.88
CA ASN A 286 -23.75 -22.58 9.07
C ASN A 286 -23.39 -21.82 7.79
N CYS A 287 -23.73 -22.35 6.62
CA CYS A 287 -23.34 -21.80 5.32
C CYS A 287 -23.71 -20.30 5.17
N GLU A 288 -24.95 -19.93 5.51
CA GLU A 288 -25.42 -18.54 5.43
C GLU A 288 -24.62 -17.61 6.36
N MET A 289 -24.39 -18.01 7.60
CA MET A 289 -23.58 -17.23 8.55
C MET A 289 -22.15 -17.06 8.05
N LEU A 290 -21.55 -18.09 7.48
CA LEU A 290 -20.20 -18.03 6.94
C LEU A 290 -20.11 -17.11 5.70
N ASP A 291 -21.13 -17.13 4.84
CA ASP A 291 -21.22 -16.22 3.70
C ASP A 291 -21.32 -14.75 4.15
N ASP A 292 -22.11 -14.47 5.18
CA ASP A 292 -22.19 -13.13 5.78
C ASP A 292 -20.86 -12.70 6.40
N CYS A 293 -20.18 -13.61 7.11
CA CYS A 293 -18.84 -13.36 7.65
C CYS A 293 -17.81 -13.09 6.53
N LEU A 294 -17.89 -13.81 5.42
CA LEU A 294 -17.03 -13.59 4.26
C LEU A 294 -17.31 -12.23 3.61
N ARG A 295 -18.58 -11.84 3.49
CA ARG A 295 -18.99 -10.54 2.97
C ARG A 295 -18.46 -9.41 3.86
N ASP A 296 -18.60 -9.55 5.18
CA ASP A 296 -18.05 -8.60 6.15
C ASP A 296 -16.52 -8.53 6.08
N ALA A 297 -15.84 -9.68 5.99
CA ALA A 297 -14.39 -9.74 5.81
C ALA A 297 -13.94 -8.96 4.57
N ILE A 298 -14.58 -9.16 3.43
CA ILE A 298 -14.26 -8.47 2.19
C ILE A 298 -14.49 -6.97 2.32
N THR A 299 -15.68 -6.56 2.75
CA THR A 299 -16.09 -5.14 2.71
C THR A 299 -15.45 -4.30 3.81
N ARG A 300 -15.36 -4.82 5.02
CA ARG A 300 -14.89 -4.07 6.19
C ARG A 300 -13.38 -4.22 6.44
N LEU A 301 -12.81 -5.39 6.16
CA LEU A 301 -11.41 -5.66 6.53
C LEU A 301 -10.46 -5.62 5.32
N VAL A 302 -10.81 -6.27 4.21
CA VAL A 302 -9.90 -6.43 3.07
C VAL A 302 -9.90 -5.22 2.16
N ILE A 303 -11.07 -4.78 1.68
CA ILE A 303 -11.18 -3.67 0.72
C ILE A 303 -10.50 -2.39 1.22
N PRO A 304 -10.74 -1.89 2.44
CA PRO A 304 -10.09 -0.66 2.90
C PRO A 304 -8.56 -0.77 3.01
N GLY A 305 -8.06 -1.99 3.22
CA GLY A 305 -6.63 -2.28 3.20
C GLY A 305 -6.04 -2.19 1.80
N LEU A 306 -6.70 -2.81 0.83
CA LEU A 306 -6.30 -2.80 -0.58
C LEU A 306 -6.42 -1.41 -1.22
N GLU A 307 -7.44 -0.63 -0.88
CA GLU A 307 -7.58 0.76 -1.32
C GLU A 307 -6.38 1.62 -0.91
N ARG A 308 -5.95 1.50 0.35
CA ARG A 308 -4.75 2.19 0.85
C ARG A 308 -3.47 1.73 0.15
N GLU A 309 -3.37 0.43 -0.16
CA GLU A 309 -2.25 -0.14 -0.90
C GLU A 309 -2.19 0.41 -2.34
N VAL A 310 -3.31 0.36 -3.05
CA VAL A 310 -3.44 0.89 -4.42
C VAL A 310 -3.15 2.39 -4.45
N ARG A 311 -3.68 3.14 -3.47
CA ARG A 311 -3.45 4.57 -3.37
C ARG A 311 -1.97 4.91 -3.23
N ARG A 312 -1.28 4.19 -2.36
CA ARG A 312 0.17 4.36 -2.18
C ARG A 312 0.91 4.07 -3.47
N GLU A 313 0.62 2.95 -4.13
CA GLU A 313 1.30 2.56 -5.36
C GLU A 313 1.07 3.56 -6.50
N LEU A 314 -0.15 4.09 -6.64
CA LEU A 314 -0.44 5.15 -7.61
C LEU A 314 0.36 6.42 -7.30
N THR A 315 0.46 6.78 -6.03
CA THR A 315 1.24 7.95 -5.58
C THR A 315 2.72 7.77 -5.87
N ASP A 316 3.30 6.64 -5.47
CA ASP A 316 4.72 6.32 -5.68
C ASP A 316 5.08 6.34 -7.18
N LYS A 317 4.22 5.75 -8.03
CA LYS A 317 4.38 5.79 -9.49
C LYS A 317 4.30 7.22 -10.04
N ALA A 318 3.36 8.01 -9.54
CA ALA A 318 3.14 9.38 -10.00
C ALA A 318 4.30 10.31 -9.57
N GLU A 319 4.79 10.17 -8.36
CA GLU A 319 5.95 10.92 -7.85
C GLU A 319 7.22 10.57 -8.61
N THR A 320 7.48 9.28 -8.83
CA THR A 320 8.63 8.81 -9.62
C THR A 320 8.60 9.38 -11.04
N HIS A 321 7.42 9.38 -11.67
CA HIS A 321 7.24 9.97 -13.00
C HIS A 321 7.48 11.48 -12.99
N ALA A 322 6.92 12.20 -12.02
CA ALA A 322 7.07 13.65 -11.89
C ALA A 322 8.55 14.06 -11.70
N VAL A 323 9.28 13.33 -10.85
CA VAL A 323 10.73 13.55 -10.65
C VAL A 323 11.50 13.33 -11.94
N ARG A 324 11.17 12.29 -12.70
CA ARG A 324 11.81 12.02 -14.02
C ARG A 324 11.56 13.15 -15.02
N VAL A 325 10.32 13.60 -15.14
CA VAL A 325 9.95 14.72 -16.03
C VAL A 325 10.67 15.99 -15.59
N PHE A 326 10.69 16.29 -14.30
CA PHE A 326 11.40 17.45 -13.76
C PHE A 326 12.91 17.39 -14.08
N ALA A 327 13.55 16.25 -13.83
CA ALA A 327 14.96 16.06 -14.12
C ALA A 327 15.29 16.25 -15.62
N THR A 328 14.42 15.75 -16.49
CA THR A 328 14.56 15.93 -17.96
C THR A 328 14.45 17.40 -18.34
N ASN A 329 13.45 18.10 -17.83
CA ASN A 329 13.25 19.53 -18.10
C ASN A 329 14.40 20.37 -17.55
N LEU A 330 14.88 20.09 -16.33
CA LEU A 330 16.03 20.75 -15.75
C LEU A 330 17.29 20.53 -16.58
N ARG A 331 17.51 19.29 -17.04
CA ARG A 331 18.64 18.99 -17.94
C ARG A 331 18.57 19.80 -19.24
N HIS A 332 17.41 19.90 -19.86
CA HIS A 332 17.23 20.70 -21.08
C HIS A 332 17.48 22.19 -20.81
N LEU A 333 17.03 22.71 -19.66
CA LEU A 333 17.27 24.08 -19.25
C LEU A 333 18.76 24.36 -19.04
N LEU A 334 19.47 23.47 -18.34
CA LEU A 334 20.90 23.62 -18.07
C LEU A 334 21.80 23.43 -19.32
N LEU A 335 21.31 22.71 -20.34
CA LEU A 335 22.01 22.49 -21.63
C LEU A 335 21.63 23.51 -22.69
N GLN A 336 20.92 24.60 -22.35
CA GLN A 336 20.67 25.69 -23.29
C GLN A 336 21.98 26.34 -23.72
N ARG A 337 21.99 26.87 -24.94
CA ARG A 337 23.16 27.54 -25.48
C ARG A 337 23.54 28.73 -24.60
N PRO A 338 24.86 28.89 -24.28
CA PRO A 338 25.31 30.04 -23.51
C PRO A 338 25.03 31.34 -24.27
N VAL A 339 24.65 32.38 -23.55
CA VAL A 339 24.42 33.71 -24.10
C VAL A 339 25.81 34.35 -24.33
N ALA A 340 26.25 34.33 -25.59
CA ALA A 340 27.54 34.88 -25.96
C ALA A 340 27.50 36.44 -26.03
N GLY A 341 28.54 37.09 -25.60
CA GLY A 341 28.76 38.53 -25.78
C GLY A 341 27.87 39.44 -24.91
N ARG A 342 27.30 38.93 -23.82
CA ARG A 342 26.48 39.71 -22.89
C ARG A 342 26.98 39.54 -21.45
N SER A 343 26.97 40.65 -20.68
CA SER A 343 27.15 40.57 -19.22
C SER A 343 25.87 40.15 -18.55
N VAL A 344 25.94 39.18 -17.65
CA VAL A 344 24.78 38.65 -16.94
C VAL A 344 24.95 38.93 -15.44
N LEU A 345 23.97 39.57 -14.84
CA LEU A 345 23.86 39.71 -13.40
C LEU A 345 22.88 38.61 -12.90
N ALA A 346 23.40 37.68 -12.10
CA ALA A 346 22.57 36.65 -11.46
C ALA A 346 22.32 37.04 -9.99
N ILE A 347 21.06 37.09 -9.58
CA ILE A 347 20.66 37.36 -8.21
C ILE A 347 19.97 36.10 -7.68
N ASP A 348 20.60 35.44 -6.70
CA ASP A 348 20.00 34.33 -5.96
C ASP A 348 19.63 34.81 -4.56
N PRO A 349 18.32 35.08 -4.28
CA PRO A 349 17.89 35.63 -2.98
C PRO A 349 17.95 34.60 -1.83
N GLY A 350 18.56 33.47 -1.99
CA GLY A 350 18.78 32.42 -0.99
C GLY A 350 17.74 32.35 0.13
N TYR A 351 17.04 31.23 0.26
CA TYR A 351 15.86 31.11 1.14
C TYR A 351 16.14 31.32 2.65
N LYS A 352 17.41 31.36 3.10
CA LYS A 352 17.83 31.54 4.51
C LYS A 352 19.14 32.24 4.69
N LEU A 353 19.77 32.81 3.65
CA LEU A 353 21.02 33.49 3.80
C LEU A 353 20.77 34.99 4.04
N SER A 354 21.37 35.54 5.08
CA SER A 354 21.35 36.98 5.31
C SER A 354 21.99 37.66 4.09
N LEU A 355 21.47 38.81 3.72
CA LEU A 355 21.86 39.66 2.57
C LEU A 355 23.33 40.10 2.52
N ILE A 356 24.24 39.48 3.28
CA ILE A 356 25.66 39.88 3.44
C ILE A 356 26.61 39.09 2.52
N HIS A 357 26.14 38.06 1.82
CA HIS A 357 26.97 37.34 0.85
C HIS A 357 26.82 37.95 -0.56
N ILE A 358 27.47 39.09 -0.78
CA ILE A 358 27.80 39.53 -2.13
C ILE A 358 29.03 38.73 -2.53
N SER A 359 28.84 37.68 -3.36
CA SER A 359 29.98 36.96 -3.92
C SER A 359 30.71 37.92 -4.88
N GLU A 360 31.99 38.16 -4.65
CA GLU A 360 32.84 38.83 -5.61
C GLU A 360 32.80 38.11 -6.97
N PRO A 361 32.72 38.83 -8.10
CA PRO A 361 32.77 38.23 -9.39
C PRO A 361 34.09 37.47 -9.55
N THR A 362 34.02 36.15 -9.69
CA THR A 362 35.17 35.33 -10.05
C THR A 362 35.69 35.82 -11.40
N ARG A 363 36.85 36.47 -11.42
CA ARG A 363 37.52 36.83 -12.66
C ARG A 363 37.76 35.58 -13.50
N PRO A 364 37.42 35.59 -14.80
CA PRO A 364 37.83 34.51 -15.69
C PRO A 364 39.33 34.35 -15.60
N ARG A 365 39.80 33.16 -15.29
CA ARG A 365 41.24 32.85 -15.54
C ARG A 365 41.39 32.83 -17.04
N GLU A 366 42.17 33.76 -17.54
CA GLU A 366 42.71 33.69 -18.91
C GLU A 366 43.53 32.42 -19.02
N ILE A 367 43.18 31.59 -20.03
CA ILE A 367 43.93 30.41 -20.46
C ILE A 367 44.88 30.87 -21.54
#